data_07c0a22438980f4661c2711030fbe82a
#
_entry.id   07c0a22438980f4661c2711030fbe82a
#
_cell.length_a   1.000
_cell.length_b   1.000
_cell.length_c   1.000
_cell.angle_alpha   90.00
_cell.angle_beta   90.00
_cell.angle_gamma   90.00
#
_symmetry.space_group_name_H-M   'P 1'
#
loop_
_entity.id
_entity.type
_entity.pdbx_description
1 polymer ?
#
loop_
_entity_poly.entity_id
_entity_poly.type
_entity_poly.pdbx_seq_one_letter_code
_entity_poly.pdbx_strand_id
1 'polypeptide(L)'
;MAFSFRRFLLPLVLALFFAPAAFAQSSSTDERVRDLERQVEQLKAEIDAMKSGGESTEAERIAELERRLEVLAGEIEKLKIGEAAVAADQSEHGFGPAASKIYRTERGLSIGGYGEAIYQQVDEEAKEEAEVTPATAEEEEEVSGDQFDLRRAVIYVGYKWSDRILFNSEVEFEHAGEEVSVEFAYLDFLWRPQLNFRAGLLLMPVGFLNELHEPTVFLGANRPDVEQRILPTTWKENGFGLFGEAGPFTYRTYIVDGLNAEGFTDDGLRGGRQGGSEAKAEDLAWVGRLDYTGLPGFLAGGSVYTGKSGQGLETASGRQLGVRTTIAEGHLEWRWRGLEFRTLGVRAELDDVAELNEALGLEGDESIGEKLKGFYLQLGYDLLAGRTAGKALIPFARWESFNTQDAVPAGFSVNPDTDFEILTLGVSYKPIEQLVLKVDFQNVDNEAGTGADRFNVLLGYVF
;
A
#
# COMPACT_ATOMS: atom_id res chain seq x y z
N MET A 1 -20.46 32.20 -2.02
CA MET A 1 -21.19 31.69 -3.21
C MET A 1 -20.66 30.29 -3.45
N ALA A 2 -21.19 29.33 -2.73
CA ALA A 2 -20.79 27.93 -2.87
C ALA A 2 -21.45 27.37 -4.14
N PHE A 3 -20.67 27.13 -5.18
CA PHE A 3 -21.08 26.36 -6.34
C PHE A 3 -20.99 24.87 -6.00
N SER A 4 -22.13 24.27 -5.72
CA SER A 4 -22.25 22.83 -5.50
C SER A 4 -21.76 22.05 -6.73
N PHE A 5 -20.59 21.48 -6.69
CA PHE A 5 -19.94 20.65 -7.72
C PHE A 5 -20.64 19.28 -7.91
N ARG A 6 -21.57 18.94 -7.02
CA ARG A 6 -22.33 17.65 -7.01
C ARG A 6 -23.06 17.30 -8.30
N ARG A 7 -23.32 18.26 -9.21
CA ARG A 7 -24.16 18.02 -10.42
C ARG A 7 -23.39 17.80 -11.72
N PHE A 8 -22.06 18.01 -11.74
CA PHE A 8 -21.28 17.98 -12.99
C PHE A 8 -20.33 16.79 -13.15
N LEU A 9 -20.01 16.05 -12.08
CA LEU A 9 -19.01 14.98 -12.14
C LEU A 9 -19.53 13.64 -12.68
N LEU A 10 -20.78 13.29 -12.48
CA LEU A 10 -21.34 12.02 -12.96
C LEU A 10 -21.28 11.85 -14.50
N PRO A 11 -21.57 12.88 -15.32
CA PRO A 11 -21.45 12.75 -16.78
C PRO A 11 -20.01 12.81 -17.31
N LEU A 12 -19.05 13.41 -16.58
CA LEU A 12 -17.65 13.48 -17.03
C LEU A 12 -16.91 12.14 -16.82
N VAL A 13 -17.19 11.43 -15.74
CA VAL A 13 -16.64 10.09 -15.48
C VAL A 13 -17.20 9.07 -16.46
N LEU A 14 -18.48 9.16 -16.83
CA LEU A 14 -19.08 8.28 -17.86
C LEU A 14 -18.59 8.59 -19.28
N ALA A 15 -18.22 9.83 -19.60
CA ALA A 15 -17.73 10.20 -20.93
C ALA A 15 -16.30 9.69 -21.22
N LEU A 16 -15.48 9.45 -20.20
CA LEU A 16 -14.15 8.83 -20.34
C LEU A 16 -14.19 7.32 -20.63
N PHE A 17 -15.33 6.66 -20.41
CA PHE A 17 -15.50 5.23 -20.69
C PHE A 17 -15.85 4.88 -22.15
N PHE A 18 -16.13 5.86 -23.00
CA PHE A 18 -16.58 5.63 -24.38
C PHE A 18 -15.65 6.21 -25.46
N ALA A 19 -14.33 6.08 -25.32
CA ALA A 19 -13.42 6.33 -26.43
C ALA A 19 -13.05 5.00 -27.11
N PRO A 20 -13.53 4.67 -28.31
CA PRO A 20 -13.11 3.48 -29.04
C PRO A 20 -11.85 3.80 -29.83
N ALA A 21 -10.67 3.62 -29.23
CA ALA A 21 -9.42 3.62 -29.98
C ALA A 21 -8.38 2.77 -29.27
N ALA A 22 -8.11 1.59 -29.77
CA ALA A 22 -6.82 0.88 -29.72
C ALA A 22 -6.93 -0.64 -29.89
N PHE A 23 -7.73 -1.13 -30.84
CA PHE A 23 -7.66 -2.54 -31.25
C PHE A 23 -6.50 -2.87 -32.20
N ALA A 24 -5.73 -1.88 -32.65
CA ALA A 24 -4.69 -2.10 -33.69
C ALA A 24 -3.27 -2.32 -33.17
N GLN A 25 -3.00 -2.17 -31.85
CA GLN A 25 -1.62 -2.32 -31.32
C GLN A 25 -1.36 -3.66 -30.63
N SER A 26 -2.35 -4.48 -30.29
CA SER A 26 -2.16 -5.78 -29.65
C SER A 26 -1.49 -6.81 -30.58
N SER A 27 -1.74 -6.76 -31.88
CA SER A 27 -1.15 -7.69 -32.84
C SER A 27 0.37 -7.50 -32.99
N SER A 28 0.89 -6.29 -32.85
CA SER A 28 2.33 -6.02 -33.05
C SER A 28 3.19 -6.46 -31.85
N THR A 29 2.68 -6.39 -30.62
CA THR A 29 3.43 -6.81 -29.42
C THR A 29 3.45 -8.33 -29.31
N ASP A 30 2.33 -9.00 -29.53
CA ASP A 30 2.25 -10.46 -29.55
C ASP A 30 3.07 -11.08 -30.70
N GLU A 31 3.14 -10.41 -31.86
CA GLU A 31 4.02 -10.82 -32.95
C GLU A 31 5.49 -10.64 -32.58
N ARG A 32 5.85 -9.55 -31.91
CA ARG A 32 7.21 -9.27 -31.48
C ARG A 32 7.67 -10.24 -30.38
N VAL A 33 6.82 -10.56 -29.42
CA VAL A 33 7.09 -11.58 -28.38
C VAL A 33 7.35 -12.94 -29.04
N ARG A 34 6.48 -13.39 -29.96
CA ARG A 34 6.67 -14.66 -30.68
C ARG A 34 7.92 -14.67 -31.54
N ASP A 35 8.33 -13.53 -32.05
CA ASP A 35 9.57 -13.42 -32.85
C ASP A 35 10.80 -13.53 -31.95
N LEU A 36 10.81 -12.88 -30.81
CA LEU A 36 11.87 -12.98 -29.80
C LEU A 36 11.95 -14.40 -29.21
N GLU A 37 10.82 -15.04 -28.92
CA GLU A 37 10.80 -16.44 -28.47
C GLU A 37 11.44 -17.38 -29.48
N ARG A 38 11.18 -17.18 -30.79
CA ARG A 38 11.85 -17.95 -31.86
C ARG A 38 13.35 -17.69 -31.87
N GLN A 39 13.80 -16.46 -31.70
CA GLN A 39 15.23 -16.12 -31.64
C GLN A 39 15.90 -16.75 -30.40
N VAL A 40 15.27 -16.80 -29.26
CA VAL A 40 15.76 -17.49 -28.07
C VAL A 40 15.91 -18.98 -28.30
N GLU A 41 14.93 -19.64 -28.91
CA GLU A 41 15.02 -21.08 -29.24
C GLU A 41 16.11 -21.37 -30.26
N GLN A 42 16.33 -20.51 -31.26
CA GLN A 42 17.41 -20.64 -32.19
C GLN A 42 18.79 -20.49 -31.54
N LEU A 43 18.96 -19.49 -30.67
CA LEU A 43 20.22 -19.28 -29.94
C LEU A 43 20.52 -20.44 -28.99
N LYS A 44 19.54 -20.99 -28.30
CA LYS A 44 19.71 -22.19 -27.45
C LYS A 44 20.20 -23.39 -28.30
N ALA A 45 19.56 -23.63 -29.42
CA ALA A 45 19.96 -24.72 -30.31
C ALA A 45 21.40 -24.54 -30.87
N GLU A 46 21.82 -23.29 -31.16
CA GLU A 46 23.18 -22.97 -31.60
C GLU A 46 24.21 -23.17 -30.49
N ILE A 47 23.88 -22.75 -29.25
CA ILE A 47 24.72 -22.99 -28.06
C ILE A 47 24.90 -24.48 -27.79
N ASP A 48 23.82 -25.28 -27.86
CA ASP A 48 23.87 -26.72 -27.62
C ASP A 48 24.66 -27.42 -28.69
N ALA A 49 24.56 -27.01 -29.97
CA ALA A 49 25.36 -27.53 -31.07
C ALA A 49 26.85 -27.23 -30.88
N MET A 50 27.22 -26.03 -30.44
CA MET A 50 28.61 -25.65 -30.17
C MET A 50 29.20 -26.34 -28.94
N LYS A 51 28.41 -26.52 -27.85
CA LYS A 51 28.83 -27.28 -26.65
C LYS A 51 29.20 -28.73 -26.97
N SER A 52 28.70 -29.29 -28.09
CA SER A 52 29.03 -30.64 -28.53
C SER A 52 30.30 -30.75 -29.41
N GLY A 53 30.87 -29.63 -29.87
CA GLY A 53 31.97 -29.59 -30.88
C GLY A 53 33.39 -29.47 -30.33
N GLY A 54 33.65 -28.94 -29.18
CA GLY A 54 34.89 -29.17 -28.40
C GLY A 54 36.15 -28.36 -28.74
N GLU A 55 36.14 -27.21 -29.44
CA GLU A 55 37.33 -26.37 -29.68
C GLU A 55 37.36 -25.10 -28.80
N SER A 56 38.57 -24.66 -28.35
CA SER A 56 38.76 -23.55 -27.38
C SER A 56 38.29 -22.18 -27.90
N THR A 57 38.22 -21.97 -29.19
CA THR A 57 37.68 -20.74 -29.80
C THR A 57 36.16 -20.66 -29.71
N GLU A 58 35.50 -21.74 -29.39
CA GLU A 58 34.04 -21.84 -29.24
C GLU A 58 33.58 -21.37 -27.85
N ALA A 59 34.44 -21.43 -26.83
CA ALA A 59 34.09 -21.00 -25.46
C ALA A 59 33.77 -19.50 -25.37
N GLU A 60 34.55 -18.63 -26.04
CA GLU A 60 34.27 -17.20 -26.09
C GLU A 60 32.98 -16.90 -26.86
N ARG A 61 32.69 -17.65 -27.87
CA ARG A 61 31.50 -17.51 -28.70
C ARG A 61 30.26 -18.02 -27.99
N ILE A 62 30.36 -19.09 -27.22
CA ILE A 62 29.31 -19.58 -26.32
C ILE A 62 28.98 -18.54 -25.25
N ALA A 63 29.98 -17.95 -24.58
CA ALA A 63 29.78 -16.91 -23.57
C ALA A 63 29.07 -15.64 -24.13
N GLU A 64 29.41 -15.24 -25.37
CA GLU A 64 28.73 -14.13 -26.04
C GLU A 64 27.28 -14.48 -26.42
N LEU A 65 27.01 -15.71 -26.85
CA LEU A 65 25.65 -16.17 -27.16
C LEU A 65 24.80 -16.34 -25.92
N GLU A 66 25.37 -16.84 -24.82
CA GLU A 66 24.68 -16.90 -23.49
C GLU A 66 24.31 -15.51 -23.02
N ARG A 67 25.20 -14.52 -23.17
CA ARG A 67 24.90 -13.12 -22.82
C ARG A 67 23.79 -12.53 -23.68
N ARG A 68 23.75 -12.82 -24.97
CA ARG A 68 22.66 -12.38 -25.87
C ARG A 68 21.34 -13.04 -25.52
N LEU A 69 21.37 -14.30 -25.15
CA LEU A 69 20.20 -15.05 -24.73
C LEU A 69 19.60 -14.47 -23.45
N GLU A 70 20.44 -14.08 -22.49
CA GLU A 70 20.00 -13.42 -21.25
C GLU A 70 19.36 -12.06 -21.51
N VAL A 71 19.94 -11.24 -22.42
CA VAL A 71 19.35 -9.95 -22.83
C VAL A 71 18.00 -10.15 -23.53
N LEU A 72 17.89 -11.10 -24.45
CA LEU A 72 16.62 -11.37 -25.15
C LEU A 72 15.56 -11.96 -24.23
N ALA A 73 15.94 -12.82 -23.29
CA ALA A 73 15.03 -13.33 -22.28
C ALA A 73 14.46 -12.18 -21.43
N GLY A 74 15.32 -11.25 -21.00
CA GLY A 74 14.89 -10.03 -20.28
C GLY A 74 13.99 -9.11 -21.12
N GLU A 75 14.21 -8.99 -22.43
CA GLU A 75 13.31 -8.24 -23.31
C GLU A 75 11.95 -8.92 -23.49
N ILE A 76 11.92 -10.25 -23.62
CA ILE A 76 10.66 -11.02 -23.69
C ILE A 76 9.87 -10.85 -22.40
N GLU A 77 10.54 -10.95 -21.25
CA GLU A 77 9.93 -10.79 -19.95
C GLU A 77 9.30 -9.40 -19.82
N LYS A 78 10.04 -8.33 -20.14
CA LYS A 78 9.54 -6.95 -20.17
C LYS A 78 8.35 -6.75 -21.11
N LEU A 79 8.34 -7.40 -22.28
CA LEU A 79 7.22 -7.29 -23.23
C LEU A 79 5.99 -8.10 -22.81
N LYS A 80 6.18 -9.27 -22.17
CA LYS A 80 5.07 -10.10 -21.66
C LYS A 80 4.34 -9.47 -20.49
N ILE A 81 5.09 -8.77 -19.64
CA ILE A 81 4.56 -8.17 -18.41
C ILE A 81 3.94 -6.81 -18.68
N GLY A 82 4.37 -6.13 -19.76
CA GLY A 82 3.99 -4.75 -20.06
C GLY A 82 4.72 -3.75 -19.15
N GLU A 83 5.07 -2.59 -19.68
CA GLU A 83 5.85 -1.55 -18.96
C GLU A 83 5.21 -1.07 -17.63
N ALA A 84 3.91 -1.29 -17.45
CA ALA A 84 3.21 -0.95 -16.20
C ALA A 84 3.40 -1.98 -15.05
N ALA A 85 3.84 -3.19 -15.37
CA ALA A 85 4.02 -4.26 -14.38
C ALA A 85 5.43 -4.32 -13.77
N VAL A 86 6.35 -3.46 -14.20
CA VAL A 86 7.75 -3.48 -13.74
C VAL A 86 7.87 -3.23 -12.24
N ALA A 87 7.01 -2.41 -11.65
CA ALA A 87 6.96 -2.24 -10.19
C ALA A 87 6.44 -3.49 -9.46
N ALA A 88 5.51 -4.23 -10.06
CA ALA A 88 4.98 -5.48 -9.49
C ALA A 88 5.97 -6.64 -9.59
N ASP A 89 6.75 -6.71 -10.67
CA ASP A 89 7.76 -7.77 -10.87
C ASP A 89 8.89 -7.76 -9.86
N GLN A 90 9.12 -6.63 -9.20
CA GLN A 90 10.15 -6.49 -8.18
C GLN A 90 9.61 -6.70 -6.77
N SER A 91 8.31 -6.78 -6.61
CA SER A 91 7.64 -7.03 -5.33
C SER A 91 7.51 -8.52 -5.06
N GLU A 92 7.93 -8.96 -3.87
CA GLU A 92 7.85 -10.36 -3.45
C GLU A 92 7.16 -10.45 -2.09
N HIS A 93 6.31 -11.46 -1.92
CA HIS A 93 5.64 -11.77 -0.66
C HIS A 93 4.85 -10.61 -0.04
N GLY A 94 4.36 -9.67 -0.86
CA GLY A 94 3.57 -8.50 -0.46
C GLY A 94 4.36 -7.23 -0.26
N PHE A 95 5.69 -7.27 -0.25
CA PHE A 95 6.54 -6.11 -0.01
C PHE A 95 6.89 -5.33 -1.28
N GLY A 96 7.19 -4.04 -1.12
CA GLY A 96 7.66 -3.18 -2.18
C GLY A 96 9.01 -3.60 -2.78
N PRO A 97 9.40 -3.02 -3.93
CA PRO A 97 10.61 -3.42 -4.66
C PRO A 97 11.91 -3.37 -3.85
N ALA A 98 12.09 -2.32 -3.01
CA ALA A 98 13.29 -2.17 -2.20
C ALA A 98 13.29 -3.13 -0.99
N ALA A 99 12.15 -3.28 -0.29
CA ALA A 99 11.98 -4.23 0.81
C ALA A 99 12.15 -5.69 0.35
N SER A 100 11.77 -6.01 -0.87
CA SER A 100 11.86 -7.36 -1.46
C SER A 100 13.26 -7.76 -1.91
N LYS A 101 14.23 -6.85 -1.91
CA LYS A 101 15.60 -7.08 -2.39
C LYS A 101 16.28 -8.27 -1.71
N ILE A 102 15.98 -8.54 -0.43
CA ILE A 102 16.54 -9.65 0.34
C ILE A 102 16.19 -11.03 -0.23
N TYR A 103 15.00 -11.20 -0.80
CA TYR A 103 14.56 -12.49 -1.37
C TYR A 103 15.40 -12.89 -2.59
N ARG A 104 15.87 -11.89 -3.37
CA ARG A 104 16.72 -12.06 -4.58
C ARG A 104 18.21 -12.14 -4.26
N THR A 105 18.62 -11.77 -3.04
CA THR A 105 20.01 -11.91 -2.58
C THR A 105 20.36 -13.39 -2.45
N GLU A 106 21.52 -13.82 -2.95
CA GLU A 106 21.94 -15.23 -2.86
C GLU A 106 22.21 -15.63 -1.41
N ARG A 107 23.14 -14.96 -0.72
CA ARG A 107 23.43 -15.09 0.71
C ARG A 107 24.10 -13.82 1.24
N GLY A 108 23.93 -13.56 2.54
CA GLY A 108 24.56 -12.44 3.23
C GLY A 108 23.67 -11.23 3.38
N LEU A 109 24.27 -10.06 3.43
CA LEU A 109 23.65 -8.79 3.72
C LEU A 109 22.91 -8.24 2.48
N SER A 110 21.70 -7.75 2.68
CA SER A 110 20.96 -6.94 1.72
C SER A 110 20.68 -5.58 2.34
N ILE A 111 20.93 -4.51 1.58
CA ILE A 111 20.61 -3.14 1.97
C ILE A 111 19.81 -2.51 0.84
N GLY A 112 18.72 -1.86 1.19
CA GLY A 112 17.87 -1.06 0.32
C GLY A 112 17.27 0.07 1.12
N GLY A 113 16.40 0.85 0.51
CA GLY A 113 15.70 1.90 1.21
C GLY A 113 14.91 2.82 0.29
N TYR A 114 14.25 3.78 0.89
CA TYR A 114 13.57 4.86 0.17
C TYR A 114 13.58 6.15 0.97
N GLY A 115 13.20 7.24 0.33
CA GLY A 115 12.98 8.50 1.04
C GLY A 115 11.94 9.35 0.32
N GLU A 116 11.33 10.23 1.09
CA GLU A 116 10.30 11.17 0.67
C GLU A 116 10.55 12.56 1.25
N ALA A 117 10.58 13.58 0.38
CA ALA A 117 10.51 14.97 0.78
C ALA A 117 9.25 15.60 0.19
N ILE A 118 8.48 16.30 1.01
CA ILE A 118 7.21 16.89 0.63
C ILE A 118 7.17 18.38 0.91
N TYR A 119 6.56 19.14 0.00
CA TYR A 119 5.97 20.44 0.29
C TYR A 119 4.47 20.29 0.28
N GLN A 120 3.82 20.73 1.34
CA GLN A 120 2.38 20.73 1.48
C GLN A 120 1.88 22.11 1.86
N GLN A 121 0.85 22.59 1.19
CA GLN A 121 0.12 23.80 1.50
C GLN A 121 -1.30 23.44 1.86
N VAL A 122 -1.78 23.94 2.99
CA VAL A 122 -3.15 23.72 3.49
C VAL A 122 -3.91 25.05 3.46
N ASP A 123 -5.20 25.03 3.11
CA ASP A 123 -6.04 26.24 3.01
C ASP A 123 -6.12 26.97 4.37
N GLU A 124 -5.94 28.30 4.34
CA GLU A 124 -5.92 29.13 5.56
C GLU A 124 -7.30 29.31 6.21
N GLU A 125 -8.38 29.24 5.43
CA GLU A 125 -9.73 29.42 5.97
C GLU A 125 -10.11 28.28 6.93
N ALA A 126 -9.60 27.07 6.70
CA ALA A 126 -9.78 25.90 7.57
C ALA A 126 -8.87 25.91 8.83
N LYS A 127 -7.80 26.73 8.84
CA LYS A 127 -6.85 26.80 9.96
C LYS A 127 -7.43 27.44 11.22
N GLU A 128 -8.37 28.37 11.11
CA GLU A 128 -8.95 29.09 12.26
C GLU A 128 -9.93 28.23 13.08
N GLU A 129 -10.46 27.13 12.50
CA GLU A 129 -11.43 26.24 13.15
C GLU A 129 -10.81 24.98 13.75
N ALA A 130 -9.61 24.57 13.28
CA ALA A 130 -8.90 23.37 13.72
C ALA A 130 -8.11 23.49 15.04
N GLU A 131 -8.16 24.65 15.73
CA GLU A 131 -7.37 24.89 16.96
C GLU A 131 -7.89 24.15 18.23
N VAL A 132 -8.80 23.20 18.12
CA VAL A 132 -9.39 22.55 19.32
C VAL A 132 -9.41 21.03 19.18
N THR A 133 -8.27 20.37 19.31
CA THR A 133 -8.14 19.13 20.11
C THR A 133 -6.66 18.66 20.10
N PRO A 134 -5.99 18.43 21.24
CA PRO A 134 -4.67 17.82 21.23
C PRO A 134 -4.81 16.31 21.00
N ALA A 135 -4.46 15.89 19.81
CA ALA A 135 -4.28 14.48 19.47
C ALA A 135 -3.13 13.88 20.30
N THR A 136 -3.24 12.59 20.62
CA THR A 136 -2.22 11.84 21.34
C THR A 136 -0.96 11.65 20.47
N ALA A 137 0.20 11.64 21.09
CA ALA A 137 1.55 11.81 20.52
C ALA A 137 2.06 10.78 19.48
N GLU A 138 1.20 10.11 18.73
CA GLU A 138 1.56 9.19 17.64
C GLU A 138 0.74 9.42 16.35
N GLU A 139 -0.01 10.52 16.29
CA GLU A 139 -0.73 10.91 15.09
C GLU A 139 0.23 11.73 14.21
N GLU A 140 0.29 11.42 12.91
CA GLU A 140 0.88 12.34 11.95
C GLU A 140 0.24 13.70 12.23
N GLU A 141 1.01 14.67 12.77
CA GLU A 141 0.52 16.00 13.12
C GLU A 141 -0.36 16.51 11.98
N GLU A 142 -1.61 16.83 12.25
CA GLU A 142 -2.43 17.54 11.27
C GLU A 142 -1.65 18.79 10.89
N VAL A 143 -1.25 18.83 9.62
CA VAL A 143 -0.36 19.86 9.11
C VAL A 143 -1.08 21.19 9.19
N SER A 144 -0.88 21.94 10.29
CA SER A 144 -1.34 23.29 10.40
C SER A 144 -0.34 24.21 9.69
N GLY A 145 -0.67 24.60 8.45
CA GLY A 145 0.13 25.55 7.70
C GLY A 145 0.91 24.95 6.53
N ASP A 146 1.68 25.80 5.84
CA ASP A 146 2.54 25.39 4.76
C ASP A 146 3.82 24.75 5.33
N GLN A 147 4.12 23.52 4.90
CA GLN A 147 5.27 22.77 5.40
C GLN A 147 6.17 22.32 4.25
N PHE A 148 7.48 22.31 4.53
CA PHE A 148 8.46 21.60 3.73
C PHE A 148 9.18 20.61 4.65
N ASP A 149 8.98 19.33 4.40
CA ASP A 149 9.41 18.26 5.29
C ASP A 149 10.18 17.16 4.55
N LEU A 150 11.28 16.66 5.14
CA LEU A 150 11.82 15.35 4.83
C LEU A 150 10.98 14.31 5.58
N ARG A 151 9.82 14.00 5.01
CA ARG A 151 8.79 13.20 5.67
C ARG A 151 9.36 11.89 6.21
N ARG A 152 10.17 11.20 5.39
CA ARG A 152 10.81 9.97 5.83
C ARG A 152 12.08 9.62 5.05
N ALA A 153 12.99 8.97 5.76
CA ALA A 153 14.14 8.29 5.20
C ALA A 153 14.19 6.87 5.79
N VAL A 154 14.10 5.87 4.93
CA VAL A 154 13.96 4.46 5.32
C VAL A 154 15.14 3.65 4.88
N ILE A 155 15.60 2.75 5.76
CA ILE A 155 16.66 1.79 5.47
C ILE A 155 16.12 0.38 5.69
N TYR A 156 16.15 -0.43 4.65
CA TYR A 156 15.95 -1.87 4.72
C TYR A 156 17.27 -2.57 5.00
N VAL A 157 17.30 -3.41 6.02
CA VAL A 157 18.43 -4.26 6.34
C VAL A 157 17.96 -5.69 6.43
N GLY A 158 18.44 -6.52 5.53
CA GLY A 158 18.15 -7.94 5.52
C GLY A 158 19.40 -8.81 5.57
N TYR A 159 19.29 -10.02 6.08
CA TYR A 159 20.35 -11.00 6.07
C TYR A 159 19.81 -12.40 5.73
N LYS A 160 20.35 -12.99 4.67
CA LYS A 160 19.99 -14.34 4.20
C LYS A 160 21.06 -15.34 4.64
N TRP A 161 20.73 -16.16 5.64
CA TRP A 161 21.64 -17.23 6.10
C TRP A 161 21.70 -18.39 5.13
N SER A 162 20.57 -18.71 4.52
CA SER A 162 20.39 -19.79 3.56
C SER A 162 19.20 -19.52 2.64
N ASP A 163 18.99 -20.35 1.63
CA ASP A 163 17.81 -20.27 0.75
C ASP A 163 16.49 -20.47 1.50
N ARG A 164 16.53 -20.85 2.76
CA ARG A 164 15.36 -21.16 3.58
C ARG A 164 15.18 -20.28 4.81
N ILE A 165 16.17 -19.50 5.21
CA ILE A 165 16.09 -18.69 6.42
C ILE A 165 16.68 -17.32 6.11
N LEU A 166 15.87 -16.31 6.31
CA LEU A 166 16.30 -14.91 6.18
C LEU A 166 15.68 -14.05 7.29
N PHE A 167 16.35 -12.96 7.56
CA PHE A 167 15.87 -11.83 8.34
C PHE A 167 15.60 -10.66 7.39
N ASN A 168 14.56 -9.89 7.64
CA ASN A 168 14.31 -8.62 6.99
C ASN A 168 13.80 -7.59 7.99
N SER A 169 14.24 -6.36 7.85
CA SER A 169 13.81 -5.25 8.70
C SER A 169 13.75 -3.94 7.94
N GLU A 170 12.90 -3.06 8.42
CA GLU A 170 12.77 -1.67 8.00
C GLU A 170 12.97 -0.78 9.21
N VAL A 171 13.87 0.19 9.08
CA VAL A 171 14.09 1.26 10.06
C VAL A 171 13.75 2.57 9.37
N GLU A 172 12.78 3.27 9.92
CA GLU A 172 12.27 4.54 9.45
C GLU A 172 12.75 5.68 10.32
N PHE A 173 13.14 6.78 9.68
CA PHE A 173 13.45 8.07 10.26
C PHE A 173 12.44 9.06 9.71
N GLU A 174 11.50 9.52 10.51
CA GLU A 174 10.51 10.51 10.12
C GLU A 174 10.94 11.92 10.54
N HIS A 175 10.39 12.96 9.86
CA HIS A 175 10.61 14.38 10.14
C HIS A 175 12.10 14.72 10.34
N ALA A 176 12.92 14.38 9.32
CA ALA A 176 14.37 14.57 9.35
C ALA A 176 15.09 13.85 10.52
N GLY A 177 14.47 12.85 11.12
CA GLY A 177 15.03 12.03 12.21
C GLY A 177 14.58 12.46 13.61
N GLU A 178 13.54 13.26 13.73
CA GLU A 178 12.90 13.56 15.03
C GLU A 178 12.27 12.29 15.62
N GLU A 179 11.70 11.45 14.75
CA GLU A 179 11.16 10.15 15.13
C GLU A 179 11.93 9.02 14.45
N VAL A 180 12.14 7.93 15.19
CA VAL A 180 12.78 6.72 14.68
C VAL A 180 11.98 5.52 15.11
N SER A 181 11.55 4.73 14.13
CA SER A 181 10.76 3.52 14.37
C SER A 181 11.29 2.32 13.60
N VAL A 182 10.93 1.12 14.06
CA VAL A 182 11.10 -0.13 13.31
C VAL A 182 9.74 -0.48 12.73
N GLU A 183 9.60 -0.42 11.39
CA GLU A 183 8.33 -0.71 10.74
C GLU A 183 8.05 -2.20 10.62
N PHE A 184 9.07 -2.97 10.39
CA PHE A 184 9.03 -4.43 10.54
C PHE A 184 10.41 -5.00 10.87
N ALA A 185 10.41 -6.14 11.55
CA ALA A 185 11.60 -6.93 11.82
C ALA A 185 11.19 -8.39 12.03
N TYR A 186 11.43 -9.24 11.04
CA TYR A 186 10.94 -10.61 11.06
C TYR A 186 11.95 -11.63 10.54
N LEU A 187 11.71 -12.88 10.89
CA LEU A 187 12.37 -14.06 10.32
C LEU A 187 11.39 -14.79 9.41
N ASP A 188 11.83 -15.08 8.19
CA ASP A 188 11.14 -15.97 7.26
C ASP A 188 11.81 -17.33 7.21
N PHE A 189 10.97 -18.37 7.25
CA PHE A 189 11.33 -19.76 7.03
C PHE A 189 10.68 -20.24 5.74
N LEU A 190 11.46 -20.26 4.66
CA LEU A 190 11.01 -20.59 3.31
C LEU A 190 11.09 -22.11 3.07
N TRP A 191 9.96 -22.79 3.15
CA TRP A 191 9.92 -24.25 2.97
C TRP A 191 9.59 -24.66 1.55
N ARG A 192 8.59 -24.02 0.95
CA ARG A 192 8.12 -24.26 -0.42
C ARG A 192 7.23 -23.07 -0.87
N PRO A 193 7.08 -22.81 -2.16
CA PRO A 193 6.28 -21.67 -2.64
C PRO A 193 4.89 -21.58 -2.00
N GLN A 194 4.23 -22.73 -1.77
CA GLN A 194 2.88 -22.79 -1.24
C GLN A 194 2.78 -22.67 0.29
N LEU A 195 3.91 -22.77 1.01
CA LEU A 195 3.86 -22.78 2.48
C LEU A 195 5.19 -22.30 3.06
N ASN A 196 5.16 -21.14 3.66
CA ASN A 196 6.25 -20.53 4.40
C ASN A 196 5.76 -20.06 5.76
N PHE A 197 6.67 -19.79 6.67
CA PHE A 197 6.37 -19.29 8.01
C PHE A 197 7.13 -18.00 8.26
N ARG A 198 6.48 -17.03 8.88
CA ARG A 198 7.02 -15.72 9.28
C ARG A 198 6.75 -15.46 10.75
N ALA A 199 7.70 -14.87 11.47
CA ALA A 199 7.52 -14.46 12.86
C ALA A 199 8.38 -13.23 13.20
N GLY A 200 7.84 -12.33 14.00
CA GLY A 200 8.50 -11.10 14.44
C GLY A 200 7.52 -9.94 14.49
N LEU A 201 8.02 -8.73 14.26
CA LEU A 201 7.21 -7.53 14.04
C LEU A 201 6.79 -7.52 12.56
N LEU A 202 5.49 -7.59 12.29
CA LEU A 202 4.91 -7.84 10.98
C LEU A 202 4.04 -6.66 10.54
N LEU A 203 4.13 -6.27 9.27
CA LEU A 203 3.11 -5.42 8.66
C LEU A 203 1.81 -6.21 8.48
N MET A 204 0.69 -5.60 8.83
CA MET A 204 -0.61 -6.21 8.63
C MET A 204 -0.93 -6.30 7.14
N PRO A 205 -1.32 -7.49 6.62
CA PRO A 205 -1.61 -7.68 5.21
C PRO A 205 -3.01 -7.16 4.85
N VAL A 206 -3.24 -5.87 5.00
CA VAL A 206 -4.51 -5.20 4.73
C VAL A 206 -4.34 -4.08 3.72
N GLY A 207 -5.33 -3.84 2.87
CA GLY A 207 -5.30 -2.81 1.84
C GLY A 207 -4.17 -2.95 0.82
N PHE A 208 -3.87 -1.89 0.10
CA PHE A 208 -2.74 -1.86 -0.83
C PHE A 208 -1.47 -1.34 -0.18
N LEU A 209 -1.58 -0.30 0.67
CA LEU A 209 -0.45 0.53 1.04
C LEU A 209 0.17 0.17 2.39
N ASN A 210 -0.42 -0.74 3.16
CA ASN A 210 0.20 -1.13 4.41
C ASN A 210 1.51 -1.92 4.20
N GLU A 211 1.53 -2.84 3.25
CA GLU A 211 2.74 -3.60 2.88
C GLU A 211 3.53 -2.93 1.74
N LEU A 212 2.85 -2.17 0.84
CA LEU A 212 3.41 -1.54 -0.36
C LEU A 212 3.43 -0.02 -0.22
N HIS A 213 4.13 0.51 0.76
CA HIS A 213 4.12 1.95 1.09
C HIS A 213 5.30 2.76 0.52
N GLU A 214 6.16 2.16 -0.32
CA GLU A 214 7.23 2.88 -1.02
C GLU A 214 6.67 3.95 -1.98
N PRO A 215 7.28 5.14 -2.09
CA PRO A 215 6.70 6.27 -2.83
C PRO A 215 6.51 6.00 -4.33
N THR A 216 7.21 5.04 -4.88
CA THR A 216 7.14 4.71 -6.30
C THR A 216 5.97 3.80 -6.68
N VAL A 217 5.22 3.23 -5.70
CA VAL A 217 4.16 2.24 -5.97
C VAL A 217 2.73 2.80 -5.91
N PHE A 218 2.56 4.08 -5.57
CA PHE A 218 1.27 4.76 -5.56
C PHE A 218 1.36 6.16 -6.21
N LEU A 219 0.22 6.73 -6.66
CA LEU A 219 0.21 7.91 -7.52
C LEU A 219 0.21 9.24 -6.76
N GLY A 220 -0.62 9.44 -5.75
CA GLY A 220 -0.71 10.70 -5.00
C GLY A 220 0.52 10.97 -4.13
N ALA A 221 0.73 12.20 -3.73
CA ALA A 221 1.72 12.58 -2.73
C ALA A 221 1.36 11.98 -1.36
N ASN A 222 0.06 12.06 -1.02
CA ASN A 222 -0.48 11.40 0.16
C ASN A 222 -1.09 10.04 -0.19
N ARG A 223 -1.03 9.11 0.76
CA ARG A 223 -1.76 7.84 0.72
C ARG A 223 -3.27 8.13 0.73
N PRO A 224 -4.13 7.21 0.21
CA PRO A 224 -5.58 7.37 0.39
C PRO A 224 -5.97 7.48 1.86
N ASP A 225 -6.80 8.49 2.22
CA ASP A 225 -7.27 8.66 3.60
C ASP A 225 -8.10 7.47 4.09
N VAL A 226 -8.83 6.79 3.21
CA VAL A 226 -9.52 5.52 3.49
C VAL A 226 -8.57 4.46 4.06
N GLU A 227 -7.35 4.35 3.50
CA GLU A 227 -6.35 3.39 4.01
C GLU A 227 -5.64 3.89 5.28
N GLN A 228 -5.65 5.18 5.57
CA GLN A 228 -5.04 5.73 6.78
C GLN A 228 -5.99 5.71 7.97
N ARG A 229 -7.25 6.13 7.76
CA ARG A 229 -8.23 6.31 8.84
C ARG A 229 -8.95 5.02 9.23
N ILE A 230 -9.27 4.13 8.27
CA ILE A 230 -10.01 2.89 8.56
C ILE A 230 -9.11 1.66 8.59
N LEU A 231 -8.10 1.56 7.70
CA LEU A 231 -7.12 0.46 7.67
C LEU A 231 -5.83 0.76 8.45
N PRO A 232 -5.82 1.67 9.36
CA PRO A 232 -4.79 2.40 10.10
C PRO A 232 -3.33 2.20 9.59
N THR A 233 -3.04 2.41 8.29
CA THR A 233 -1.66 2.37 7.77
C THR A 233 -0.76 3.48 8.36
N THR A 234 0.48 3.26 8.73
CA THR A 234 1.26 2.03 8.66
C THR A 234 0.97 1.18 9.89
N TRP A 235 0.46 -0.01 9.70
CA TRP A 235 0.03 -0.87 10.80
C TRP A 235 0.94 -2.08 10.91
N LYS A 236 1.61 -2.19 12.03
CA LYS A 236 2.56 -3.25 12.38
C LYS A 236 2.25 -3.81 13.76
N GLU A 237 2.34 -5.15 13.91
CA GLU A 237 2.12 -5.82 15.20
C GLU A 237 3.07 -7.02 15.35
N ASN A 238 3.39 -7.40 16.59
CA ASN A 238 4.15 -8.61 16.84
C ASN A 238 3.29 -9.84 16.56
N GLY A 239 3.86 -10.84 15.93
CA GLY A 239 3.10 -12.02 15.63
C GLY A 239 3.85 -13.07 14.82
N PHE A 240 3.08 -14.02 14.33
CA PHE A 240 3.58 -15.10 13.49
C PHE A 240 2.46 -15.67 12.61
N GLY A 241 2.84 -16.34 11.55
CA GLY A 241 1.88 -17.04 10.71
C GLY A 241 2.46 -17.61 9.43
N LEU A 242 1.57 -17.88 8.49
CA LEU A 242 1.86 -18.56 7.24
C LEU A 242 1.62 -17.66 6.05
N PHE A 243 2.42 -17.84 5.01
CA PHE A 243 2.24 -17.19 3.73
C PHE A 243 2.69 -18.09 2.57
N GLY A 244 2.21 -17.82 1.38
CA GLY A 244 2.60 -18.60 0.21
C GLY A 244 1.81 -18.27 -1.04
N GLU A 245 2.17 -18.99 -2.11
CA GLU A 245 1.61 -18.85 -3.45
C GLU A 245 1.13 -20.21 -3.98
N ALA A 246 -0.09 -20.28 -4.46
CA ALA A 246 -0.70 -21.49 -4.99
C ALA A 246 -1.36 -21.21 -6.36
N GLY A 247 -0.63 -21.45 -7.45
CA GLY A 247 -1.06 -21.05 -8.79
C GLY A 247 -1.20 -19.52 -8.89
N PRO A 248 -2.38 -19.01 -9.28
CA PRO A 248 -2.58 -17.56 -9.40
C PRO A 248 -2.97 -16.89 -8.06
N PHE A 249 -2.94 -17.61 -6.96
CA PHE A 249 -3.35 -17.08 -5.66
C PHE A 249 -2.14 -16.91 -4.75
N THR A 250 -2.07 -15.76 -4.06
CA THR A 250 -1.14 -15.51 -2.95
C THR A 250 -1.94 -15.34 -1.66
N TYR A 251 -1.42 -15.82 -0.55
CA TYR A 251 -2.09 -15.68 0.75
C TYR A 251 -1.11 -15.34 1.86
N ARG A 252 -1.61 -14.64 2.87
CA ARG A 252 -0.96 -14.35 4.15
C ARG A 252 -1.97 -14.52 5.26
N THR A 253 -1.58 -15.17 6.35
CA THR A 253 -2.45 -15.36 7.52
C THR A 253 -1.63 -15.38 8.79
N TYR A 254 -1.93 -14.46 9.72
CA TYR A 254 -1.14 -14.24 10.92
C TYR A 254 -2.01 -14.23 12.17
N ILE A 255 -1.40 -14.62 13.29
CA ILE A 255 -1.87 -14.36 14.65
C ILE A 255 -0.95 -13.30 15.21
N VAL A 256 -1.52 -12.22 15.74
CA VAL A 256 -0.80 -11.04 16.19
C VAL A 256 -1.33 -10.57 17.54
N ASP A 257 -0.59 -9.72 18.23
CA ASP A 257 -1.15 -8.87 19.29
C ASP A 257 -2.27 -8.01 18.66
N GLY A 258 -3.41 -7.93 19.36
CA GLY A 258 -4.57 -7.22 18.86
C GLY A 258 -4.42 -5.70 19.01
N LEU A 259 -5.28 -4.93 18.37
CA LEU A 259 -5.42 -3.50 18.64
C LEU A 259 -5.70 -3.25 20.12
N ASN A 260 -5.38 -2.05 20.64
CA ASN A 260 -5.74 -1.59 21.97
C ASN A 260 -6.81 -0.51 21.87
N ALA A 261 -8.02 -0.82 22.33
CA ALA A 261 -9.18 0.07 22.22
C ALA A 261 -9.07 1.36 23.08
N GLU A 262 -8.11 1.42 24.01
CA GLU A 262 -7.82 2.67 24.75
C GLU A 262 -7.36 3.81 23.83
N GLY A 263 -6.83 3.49 22.66
CA GLY A 263 -6.39 4.47 21.66
C GLY A 263 -7.39 4.73 20.54
N PHE A 264 -8.60 4.19 20.59
CA PHE A 264 -9.62 4.48 19.58
C PHE A 264 -10.25 5.86 19.84
N THR A 265 -10.57 6.58 18.76
CA THR A 265 -11.21 7.89 18.80
C THR A 265 -12.38 7.95 17.80
N ASP A 266 -13.07 9.07 17.71
CA ASP A 266 -14.04 9.36 16.66
C ASP A 266 -13.42 9.37 15.25
N ASP A 267 -12.13 9.74 15.13
CA ASP A 267 -11.33 9.68 13.90
C ASP A 267 -11.04 8.27 13.43
N GLY A 268 -11.20 7.23 14.27
CA GLY A 268 -11.08 5.83 13.88
C GLY A 268 -10.19 4.99 14.79
N LEU A 269 -9.51 4.01 14.20
CA LEU A 269 -8.83 2.92 14.92
C LEU A 269 -7.31 3.11 15.03
N ARG A 270 -6.75 4.15 14.41
CA ARG A 270 -5.31 4.34 14.21
C ARG A 270 -4.54 4.41 15.54
N GLY A 271 -5.02 5.16 16.53
CA GLY A 271 -4.39 5.25 17.85
C GLY A 271 -4.41 3.94 18.64
N GLY A 272 -5.16 2.94 18.19
CA GLY A 272 -5.18 1.61 18.82
C GLY A 272 -4.07 0.66 18.33
N ARG A 273 -3.23 1.07 17.37
CA ARG A 273 -2.05 0.27 16.95
C ARG A 273 -1.06 0.20 18.10
N GLN A 274 -0.53 -0.98 18.36
CA GLN A 274 0.46 -1.13 19.44
C GLN A 274 1.90 -1.00 18.94
N GLY A 275 2.13 -1.07 17.62
CA GLY A 275 3.43 -0.80 17.02
C GLY A 275 4.56 -1.77 17.41
N GLY A 276 4.25 -2.81 18.16
CA GLY A 276 5.20 -3.83 18.61
C GLY A 276 6.06 -3.43 19.80
N SER A 277 5.87 -2.21 20.38
CA SER A 277 6.64 -1.72 21.53
C SER A 277 5.87 -1.96 22.82
N GLU A 278 6.37 -2.85 23.70
CA GLU A 278 5.69 -3.21 24.97
C GLU A 278 4.21 -3.58 24.80
N ALA A 279 3.87 -4.12 23.62
CA ALA A 279 2.50 -4.41 23.22
C ALA A 279 1.82 -5.38 24.19
N LYS A 280 0.61 -5.02 24.63
CA LYS A 280 -0.24 -5.91 25.43
C LYS A 280 -0.68 -7.08 24.57
N ALA A 281 -0.60 -8.30 25.07
CA ALA A 281 -0.97 -9.54 24.36
C ALA A 281 -2.03 -10.34 25.14
N GLU A 282 -2.88 -9.67 25.91
CA GLU A 282 -3.99 -10.31 26.63
C GLU A 282 -5.08 -10.77 25.65
N ASP A 283 -5.29 -9.98 24.59
CA ASP A 283 -6.21 -10.28 23.51
C ASP A 283 -5.45 -10.40 22.17
N LEU A 284 -5.39 -11.61 21.61
CA LEU A 284 -4.80 -11.85 20.31
C LEU A 284 -5.82 -11.64 19.18
N ALA A 285 -5.33 -11.29 18.02
CA ALA A 285 -6.11 -11.13 16.81
C ALA A 285 -5.64 -12.06 15.68
N TRP A 286 -6.53 -12.33 14.74
CA TRP A 286 -6.23 -13.01 13.49
C TRP A 286 -6.39 -12.06 12.32
N VAL A 287 -5.47 -12.13 11.38
CA VAL A 287 -5.57 -11.45 10.09
C VAL A 287 -5.31 -12.44 8.95
N GLY A 288 -6.08 -12.32 7.88
CA GLY A 288 -5.92 -13.13 6.68
C GLY A 288 -6.17 -12.32 5.42
N ARG A 289 -5.35 -12.54 4.40
CA ARG A 289 -5.45 -11.94 3.06
C ARG A 289 -5.33 -12.98 1.98
N LEU A 290 -6.13 -12.84 0.92
CA LEU A 290 -6.06 -13.66 -0.30
C LEU A 290 -6.12 -12.75 -1.52
N ASP A 291 -5.14 -12.88 -2.42
CA ASP A 291 -5.07 -12.14 -3.68
C ASP A 291 -5.06 -13.11 -4.88
N TYR A 292 -5.71 -12.71 -5.95
CA TYR A 292 -5.66 -13.35 -7.27
C TYR A 292 -4.86 -12.48 -8.24
N THR A 293 -3.82 -13.06 -8.84
CA THR A 293 -2.90 -12.39 -9.79
C THR A 293 -2.76 -13.13 -11.11
N GLY A 294 -3.74 -13.98 -11.46
CA GLY A 294 -3.66 -14.90 -12.61
C GLY A 294 -3.79 -14.25 -14.00
N LEU A 295 -4.04 -12.95 -14.07
CA LEU A 295 -4.08 -12.19 -15.32
C LEU A 295 -3.00 -11.11 -15.31
N PRO A 296 -2.27 -10.89 -16.43
CA PRO A 296 -1.23 -9.85 -16.48
C PRO A 296 -1.76 -8.47 -16.11
N GLY A 297 -1.09 -7.81 -15.17
CA GLY A 297 -1.45 -6.48 -14.68
C GLY A 297 -2.75 -6.41 -13.88
N PHE A 298 -3.33 -7.55 -13.50
CA PHE A 298 -4.56 -7.60 -12.71
C PHE A 298 -4.30 -8.23 -11.34
N LEU A 299 -4.77 -7.55 -10.31
CA LEU A 299 -4.81 -8.03 -8.94
C LEU A 299 -6.22 -7.80 -8.40
N ALA A 300 -6.83 -8.80 -7.79
CA ALA A 300 -8.05 -8.66 -7.04
C ALA A 300 -7.95 -9.51 -5.76
N GLY A 301 -8.32 -8.94 -4.63
CA GLY A 301 -8.18 -9.63 -3.37
C GLY A 301 -9.03 -9.02 -2.27
N GLY A 302 -8.75 -9.45 -1.07
CA GLY A 302 -9.36 -8.91 0.14
C GLY A 302 -8.71 -9.46 1.37
N SER A 303 -8.93 -8.77 2.48
CA SER A 303 -8.44 -9.18 3.79
C SER A 303 -9.52 -9.07 4.87
N VAL A 304 -9.31 -9.81 5.94
CA VAL A 304 -10.11 -9.74 7.15
C VAL A 304 -9.18 -9.75 8.36
N TYR A 305 -9.38 -8.78 9.24
CA TYR A 305 -8.82 -8.76 10.59
C TYR A 305 -9.95 -8.97 11.60
N THR A 306 -9.75 -9.78 12.62
CA THR A 306 -10.69 -9.92 13.73
C THR A 306 -9.98 -10.34 15.01
N GLY A 307 -10.31 -9.66 16.09
CA GLY A 307 -9.79 -9.93 17.42
C GLY A 307 -10.52 -9.13 18.47
N LYS A 308 -10.21 -9.39 19.72
CA LYS A 308 -10.59 -8.49 20.80
C LYS A 308 -9.54 -7.39 20.91
N SER A 309 -9.96 -6.19 21.28
CA SER A 309 -9.11 -5.01 21.43
C SER A 309 -9.14 -4.44 22.86
N GLY A 310 -9.76 -5.12 23.79
CA GLY A 310 -9.90 -4.64 25.16
C GLY A 310 -8.60 -4.62 25.96
N GLN A 311 -7.67 -5.52 25.67
CA GLN A 311 -6.32 -5.60 26.28
C GLN A 311 -6.32 -5.45 27.81
N GLY A 312 -7.33 -6.07 28.46
CA GLY A 312 -7.48 -6.02 29.91
C GLY A 312 -8.23 -4.79 30.45
N LEU A 313 -8.76 -3.91 29.59
CA LEU A 313 -9.58 -2.77 30.01
C LEU A 313 -10.82 -3.25 30.79
N GLU A 314 -11.12 -2.57 31.88
CA GLU A 314 -12.24 -2.91 32.75
C GLU A 314 -13.26 -1.76 32.84
N THR A 315 -14.53 -2.10 32.91
CA THR A 315 -15.61 -1.16 33.25
C THR A 315 -15.48 -0.69 34.71
N ALA A 316 -16.17 0.38 35.08
CA ALA A 316 -16.28 0.86 36.47
C ALA A 316 -16.75 -0.23 37.44
N SER A 317 -17.46 -1.27 36.98
CA SER A 317 -17.90 -2.40 37.78
C SER A 317 -16.87 -3.54 37.91
N GLY A 318 -15.69 -3.43 37.28
CA GLY A 318 -14.65 -4.46 37.27
C GLY A 318 -14.90 -5.60 36.26
N ARG A 319 -15.79 -5.42 35.28
CA ARG A 319 -15.98 -6.36 34.17
C ARG A 319 -14.97 -6.04 33.07
N GLN A 320 -14.20 -7.04 32.64
CA GLN A 320 -13.30 -6.89 31.47
C GLN A 320 -14.11 -6.65 30.20
N LEU A 321 -13.70 -5.67 29.42
CA LEU A 321 -14.24 -5.36 28.11
C LEU A 321 -13.53 -6.15 27.03
N GLY A 322 -14.29 -6.73 26.10
CA GLY A 322 -13.74 -7.50 25.00
C GLY A 322 -13.44 -6.63 23.79
N VAL A 323 -14.32 -5.68 23.50
CA VAL A 323 -14.27 -4.79 22.32
C VAL A 323 -13.83 -5.52 21.06
N ARG A 324 -14.67 -6.45 20.59
CA ARG A 324 -14.31 -7.19 19.35
C ARG A 324 -14.31 -6.22 18.18
N THR A 325 -13.15 -6.12 17.54
CA THR A 325 -12.95 -5.34 16.32
C THR A 325 -12.84 -6.29 15.13
N THR A 326 -13.64 -6.04 14.09
CA THR A 326 -13.59 -6.79 12.83
C THR A 326 -13.47 -5.80 11.69
N ILE A 327 -12.43 -5.92 10.87
CA ILE A 327 -12.20 -5.11 9.68
C ILE A 327 -12.20 -6.05 8.47
N ALA A 328 -12.98 -5.73 7.46
CA ALA A 328 -13.02 -6.47 6.19
C ALA A 328 -12.87 -5.49 5.02
N GLU A 329 -11.98 -5.81 4.10
CA GLU A 329 -11.79 -5.02 2.89
C GLU A 329 -11.73 -5.90 1.64
N GLY A 330 -12.05 -5.28 0.49
CA GLY A 330 -11.86 -5.86 -0.82
C GLY A 330 -11.23 -4.84 -1.76
N HIS A 331 -10.28 -5.30 -2.57
CA HIS A 331 -9.51 -4.43 -3.43
C HIS A 331 -9.31 -5.02 -4.83
N LEU A 332 -9.11 -4.10 -5.81
CA LEU A 332 -8.81 -4.43 -7.18
C LEU A 332 -7.85 -3.42 -7.78
N GLU A 333 -6.81 -3.92 -8.45
CA GLU A 333 -5.91 -3.13 -9.28
C GLU A 333 -5.86 -3.73 -10.68
N TRP A 334 -5.91 -2.86 -11.71
CA TRP A 334 -5.74 -3.28 -13.10
C TRP A 334 -4.85 -2.30 -13.85
N ARG A 335 -3.71 -2.81 -14.31
CA ARG A 335 -2.75 -2.09 -15.14
C ARG A 335 -2.74 -2.68 -16.54
N TRP A 336 -3.09 -1.84 -17.52
CA TRP A 336 -3.16 -2.30 -18.90
C TRP A 336 -2.82 -1.17 -19.88
N ARG A 337 -1.73 -1.35 -20.64
CA ARG A 337 -1.30 -0.41 -21.70
C ARG A 337 -1.26 1.06 -21.27
N GLY A 338 -0.65 1.32 -20.13
CA GLY A 338 -0.58 2.65 -19.53
C GLY A 338 -1.78 3.05 -18.69
N LEU A 339 -2.90 2.35 -18.78
CA LEU A 339 -4.01 2.55 -17.86
C LEU A 339 -3.66 1.94 -16.49
N GLU A 340 -3.89 2.69 -15.43
CA GLU A 340 -3.84 2.21 -14.05
C GLU A 340 -5.18 2.52 -13.38
N PHE A 341 -5.90 1.47 -13.01
CA PHE A 341 -7.14 1.55 -12.24
C PHE A 341 -6.92 0.85 -10.90
N ARG A 342 -7.31 1.51 -9.81
CA ARG A 342 -7.26 0.95 -8.46
C ARG A 342 -8.53 1.32 -7.70
N THR A 343 -9.06 0.38 -6.93
CA THR A 343 -10.19 0.60 -6.04
C THR A 343 -10.08 -0.27 -4.80
N LEU A 344 -10.58 0.23 -3.69
CA LEU A 344 -10.69 -0.49 -2.44
C LEU A 344 -11.98 -0.06 -1.74
N GLY A 345 -12.65 -1.01 -1.10
CA GLY A 345 -13.76 -0.76 -0.19
C GLY A 345 -13.53 -1.48 1.13
N VAL A 346 -13.80 -0.81 2.25
CA VAL A 346 -13.54 -1.31 3.60
C VAL A 346 -14.73 -1.03 4.51
N ARG A 347 -14.93 -1.93 5.48
CA ARG A 347 -15.83 -1.79 6.61
C ARG A 347 -15.18 -2.31 7.87
N ALA A 348 -15.34 -1.55 8.96
CA ALA A 348 -15.01 -1.99 10.30
C ALA A 348 -16.26 -2.02 11.18
N GLU A 349 -16.33 -2.99 12.08
CA GLU A 349 -17.41 -3.15 13.06
C GLU A 349 -16.78 -3.44 14.43
N LEU A 350 -17.28 -2.75 15.46
CA LEU A 350 -16.84 -2.86 16.85
C LEU A 350 -18.02 -3.25 17.74
N ASP A 351 -17.80 -4.20 18.64
CA ASP A 351 -18.75 -4.56 19.68
C ASP A 351 -18.42 -3.83 20.99
N ASP A 352 -19.37 -3.74 21.91
CA ASP A 352 -19.21 -3.17 23.26
C ASP A 352 -18.79 -1.67 23.28
N VAL A 353 -19.07 -0.89 22.22
CA VAL A 353 -18.61 0.50 22.09
C VAL A 353 -19.26 1.44 23.12
N ALA A 354 -20.51 1.21 23.50
CA ALA A 354 -21.16 2.01 24.53
C ALA A 354 -20.40 1.92 25.87
N GLU A 355 -20.06 0.69 26.27
CA GLU A 355 -19.29 0.45 27.50
C GLU A 355 -17.83 0.92 27.36
N LEU A 356 -17.26 0.86 26.17
CA LEU A 356 -15.93 1.42 25.88
C LEU A 356 -15.93 2.94 26.08
N ASN A 357 -16.88 3.65 25.45
CA ASN A 357 -17.03 5.11 25.62
C ASN A 357 -17.20 5.50 27.11
N GLU A 358 -18.03 4.74 27.84
CA GLU A 358 -18.20 4.96 29.27
C GLU A 358 -16.89 4.76 30.07
N ALA A 359 -16.12 3.72 29.72
CA ALA A 359 -14.84 3.43 30.38
C ALA A 359 -13.76 4.48 30.09
N LEU A 360 -13.79 5.06 28.91
CA LEU A 360 -12.88 6.14 28.49
C LEU A 360 -13.37 7.53 28.87
N GLY A 361 -14.64 7.66 29.33
CA GLY A 361 -15.25 8.94 29.74
C GLY A 361 -15.63 9.82 28.54
N LEU A 362 -15.89 9.25 27.38
CA LEU A 362 -16.31 9.95 26.16
C LEU A 362 -17.80 10.30 26.24
N GLU A 363 -18.17 11.48 25.78
CA GLU A 363 -19.55 12.00 25.82
C GLU A 363 -19.94 12.63 24.47
N GLY A 364 -21.23 12.66 24.18
CA GLY A 364 -21.76 13.39 23.01
C GLY A 364 -21.28 12.82 21.66
N ASP A 365 -20.54 13.61 20.91
CA ASP A 365 -19.99 13.33 19.58
C ASP A 365 -18.54 12.84 19.59
N GLU A 366 -17.88 12.82 20.73
CA GLU A 366 -16.56 12.20 20.92
C GLU A 366 -16.62 10.65 20.86
N SER A 367 -17.80 10.08 20.61
CA SER A 367 -18.02 8.63 20.57
C SER A 367 -17.13 7.94 19.55
N ILE A 368 -16.53 6.83 19.92
CA ILE A 368 -15.95 5.88 18.96
C ILE A 368 -17.06 5.31 18.06
N GLY A 369 -16.81 5.12 16.78
CA GLY A 369 -17.76 4.53 15.85
C GLY A 369 -18.00 3.03 16.12
N GLU A 370 -19.26 2.59 16.21
CA GLU A 370 -19.60 1.16 16.16
C GLU A 370 -19.37 0.57 14.77
N LYS A 371 -19.51 1.41 13.74
CA LYS A 371 -19.30 1.04 12.33
C LYS A 371 -18.56 2.16 11.62
N LEU A 372 -17.52 1.75 10.91
CA LEU A 372 -16.75 2.59 10.03
C LEU A 372 -16.86 2.03 8.61
N LYS A 373 -16.84 2.88 7.60
CA LYS A 373 -16.86 2.48 6.20
C LYS A 373 -16.05 3.45 5.33
N GLY A 374 -15.52 2.94 4.24
CA GLY A 374 -14.88 3.79 3.26
C GLY A 374 -14.61 3.07 1.96
N PHE A 375 -14.42 3.84 0.91
CA PHE A 375 -13.96 3.31 -0.35
C PHE A 375 -13.29 4.40 -1.18
N TYR A 376 -12.46 3.99 -2.14
CA TYR A 376 -11.92 4.89 -3.14
C TYR A 376 -11.84 4.27 -4.52
N LEU A 377 -11.85 5.16 -5.51
CA LEU A 377 -11.61 4.86 -6.92
C LEU A 377 -10.48 5.74 -7.43
N GLN A 378 -9.45 5.14 -8.04
CA GLN A 378 -8.33 5.85 -8.65
C GLN A 378 -8.17 5.43 -10.11
N LEU A 379 -7.97 6.41 -10.99
CA LEU A 379 -7.70 6.20 -12.40
C LEU A 379 -6.50 7.05 -12.82
N GLY A 380 -5.48 6.42 -13.38
CA GLY A 380 -4.31 7.08 -13.99
C GLY A 380 -4.07 6.58 -15.40
N TYR A 381 -3.37 7.37 -16.20
CA TYR A 381 -2.94 6.97 -17.54
C TYR A 381 -1.52 7.45 -17.84
N ASP A 382 -0.62 6.51 -18.07
CA ASP A 382 0.77 6.83 -18.45
C ASP A 382 0.83 7.30 -19.91
N LEU A 383 1.08 8.60 -20.09
CA LEU A 383 1.22 9.27 -21.40
C LEU A 383 2.48 8.82 -22.15
N LEU A 384 3.45 8.22 -21.46
CA LEU A 384 4.73 7.76 -22.02
C LEU A 384 4.75 6.24 -22.25
N ALA A 385 3.70 5.53 -21.86
CA ALA A 385 3.60 4.07 -22.03
C ALA A 385 3.85 3.66 -23.48
N GLY A 386 4.77 2.70 -23.66
CA GLY A 386 5.17 2.20 -24.97
C GLY A 386 5.95 3.19 -25.84
N ARG A 387 6.30 4.39 -25.35
CA ARG A 387 7.05 5.42 -26.08
C ARG A 387 8.47 5.62 -25.56
N THR A 388 8.66 5.54 -24.25
CA THR A 388 9.94 5.83 -23.58
C THR A 388 10.15 4.82 -22.48
N ALA A 389 11.11 3.91 -22.65
CA ALA A 389 11.44 2.92 -21.64
C ALA A 389 11.96 3.56 -20.34
N GLY A 390 11.50 3.06 -19.20
CA GLY A 390 11.93 3.48 -17.88
C GLY A 390 11.44 4.86 -17.44
N LYS A 391 10.55 5.52 -18.21
CA LYS A 391 9.92 6.79 -17.84
C LYS A 391 8.41 6.66 -17.82
N ALA A 392 7.77 7.34 -16.89
CA ALA A 392 6.31 7.43 -16.84
C ALA A 392 5.86 8.87 -16.55
N LEU A 393 4.75 9.29 -17.13
CA LEU A 393 4.05 10.54 -16.84
C LEU A 393 2.57 10.24 -16.72
N ILE A 394 2.09 10.18 -15.49
CA ILE A 394 0.78 9.63 -15.14
C ILE A 394 -0.10 10.73 -14.53
N PRO A 395 -0.89 11.49 -15.32
CA PRO A 395 -2.03 12.21 -14.77
C PRO A 395 -3.01 11.21 -14.17
N PHE A 396 -3.60 11.58 -13.02
CA PHE A 396 -4.56 10.72 -12.32
C PHE A 396 -5.63 11.53 -11.62
N ALA A 397 -6.73 10.83 -11.32
CA ALA A 397 -7.79 11.29 -10.44
C ALA A 397 -8.09 10.19 -9.42
N ARG A 398 -8.30 10.56 -8.16
CA ARG A 398 -8.77 9.68 -7.08
C ARG A 398 -9.94 10.33 -6.40
N TRP A 399 -10.99 9.58 -6.18
CA TRP A 399 -12.12 9.97 -5.35
C TRP A 399 -12.28 9.00 -4.21
N GLU A 400 -12.43 9.54 -3.02
CA GLU A 400 -12.56 8.83 -1.75
C GLU A 400 -13.83 9.27 -1.05
N SER A 401 -14.50 8.35 -0.36
CA SER A 401 -15.57 8.65 0.57
C SER A 401 -15.44 7.71 1.76
N PHE A 402 -15.42 8.26 2.97
CA PHE A 402 -15.33 7.46 4.18
C PHE A 402 -15.99 8.16 5.35
N ASN A 403 -16.42 7.36 6.32
CA ASN A 403 -17.02 7.81 7.56
C ASN A 403 -16.54 6.91 8.70
N THR A 404 -15.90 7.50 9.71
CA THR A 404 -15.40 6.78 10.88
C THR A 404 -16.45 6.60 11.97
N GLN A 405 -17.62 7.26 11.82
CA GLN A 405 -18.80 7.09 12.67
C GLN A 405 -20.07 6.79 11.83
N ASP A 406 -20.02 5.82 10.90
CA ASP A 406 -21.21 5.38 10.12
C ASP A 406 -22.38 4.94 11.04
N ALA A 407 -22.06 4.50 12.26
CA ALA A 407 -22.99 4.32 13.35
C ALA A 407 -22.29 4.50 14.70
N VAL A 408 -23.00 5.08 15.66
CA VAL A 408 -22.57 5.23 17.05
C VAL A 408 -23.60 4.57 18.00
N PRO A 409 -23.21 4.24 19.26
CA PRO A 409 -24.13 3.63 20.23
C PRO A 409 -25.30 4.55 20.59
N ALA A 410 -26.40 3.93 21.06
CA ALA A 410 -27.56 4.70 21.52
C ALA A 410 -27.20 5.61 22.70
N GLY A 411 -27.53 6.88 22.60
CA GLY A 411 -27.23 7.91 23.61
C GLY A 411 -26.06 8.83 23.22
N PHE A 412 -25.32 8.48 22.21
CA PHE A 412 -24.26 9.30 21.60
C PHE A 412 -24.74 9.97 20.30
N SER A 413 -24.05 10.98 19.84
CA SER A 413 -24.28 11.67 18.57
C SER A 413 -23.11 11.44 17.62
N VAL A 414 -23.37 11.52 16.33
CA VAL A 414 -22.34 11.47 15.29
C VAL A 414 -21.67 12.84 15.19
N ASN A 415 -20.34 12.84 15.13
CA ASN A 415 -19.55 14.02 14.79
C ASN A 415 -19.60 14.23 13.26
N PRO A 416 -20.12 15.36 12.75
CA PRO A 416 -20.17 15.59 11.30
C PRO A 416 -18.80 15.79 10.66
N ASP A 417 -17.74 16.02 11.45
CA ASP A 417 -16.36 16.10 10.94
C ASP A 417 -15.81 14.76 10.46
N THR A 418 -16.47 13.63 10.80
CA THR A 418 -16.00 12.27 10.51
C THR A 418 -16.49 11.69 9.17
N ASP A 419 -17.37 12.37 8.44
CA ASP A 419 -17.89 11.95 7.13
C ASP A 419 -17.27 12.77 6.00
N PHE A 420 -16.32 12.15 5.27
CA PHE A 420 -15.48 12.81 4.27
C PHE A 420 -15.78 12.40 2.84
N GLU A 421 -15.67 13.37 1.92
CA GLU A 421 -15.52 13.16 0.48
C GLU A 421 -14.25 13.90 0.00
N ILE A 422 -13.30 13.19 -0.62
CA ILE A 422 -12.03 13.76 -1.09
C ILE A 422 -11.86 13.52 -2.58
N LEU A 423 -11.58 14.59 -3.35
CA LEU A 423 -11.20 14.49 -4.75
C LEU A 423 -9.74 14.91 -4.90
N THR A 424 -8.87 13.97 -5.29
CA THR A 424 -7.48 14.24 -5.62
C THR A 424 -7.27 14.26 -7.12
N LEU A 425 -6.69 15.32 -7.64
CA LEU A 425 -6.25 15.44 -9.03
C LEU A 425 -4.75 15.70 -9.07
N GLY A 426 -3.99 14.90 -9.83
CA GLY A 426 -2.56 15.07 -9.82
C GLY A 426 -1.82 14.47 -11.00
N VAL A 427 -0.50 14.61 -10.95
CA VAL A 427 0.44 14.05 -11.93
C VAL A 427 1.60 13.41 -11.19
N SER A 428 1.90 12.15 -11.52
CA SER A 428 3.09 11.45 -11.07
C SER A 428 4.06 11.30 -12.24
N TYR A 429 5.30 11.79 -12.08
CA TYR A 429 6.35 11.72 -13.09
C TYR A 429 7.52 10.88 -12.58
N LYS A 430 7.89 9.85 -13.33
CA LYS A 430 9.07 9.01 -13.08
C LYS A 430 10.07 9.23 -14.20
N PRO A 431 11.17 9.99 -13.96
CA PRO A 431 12.26 10.10 -14.94
C PRO A 431 13.04 8.79 -15.10
N ILE A 432 13.06 7.97 -14.06
CA ILE A 432 13.52 6.59 -13.98
C ILE A 432 12.59 5.84 -13.01
N GLU A 433 12.61 4.51 -13.02
CA GLU A 433 11.73 3.70 -12.17
C GLU A 433 11.91 3.94 -10.67
N GLN A 434 13.14 4.29 -10.25
CA GLN A 434 13.52 4.50 -8.84
C GLN A 434 13.27 5.90 -8.32
N LEU A 435 12.84 6.85 -9.16
CA LEU A 435 12.64 8.25 -8.78
C LEU A 435 11.25 8.71 -9.20
N VAL A 436 10.51 9.35 -8.30
CA VAL A 436 9.19 9.91 -8.59
C VAL A 436 9.08 11.35 -8.10
N LEU A 437 8.51 12.22 -8.95
CA LEU A 437 8.02 13.55 -8.60
C LEU A 437 6.49 13.53 -8.73
N LYS A 438 5.80 13.92 -7.68
CA LYS A 438 4.34 13.96 -7.62
C LYS A 438 3.88 15.38 -7.33
N VAL A 439 2.83 15.80 -8.02
CA VAL A 439 2.13 17.05 -7.75
C VAL A 439 0.64 16.75 -7.77
N ASP A 440 -0.05 17.09 -6.71
CA ASP A 440 -1.50 16.95 -6.65
C ASP A 440 -2.19 18.04 -5.84
N PHE A 441 -3.48 18.14 -6.08
CA PHE A 441 -4.42 18.96 -5.33
C PHE A 441 -5.52 18.05 -4.79
N GLN A 442 -5.82 18.18 -3.51
CA GLN A 442 -6.88 17.48 -2.80
C GLN A 442 -7.95 18.49 -2.40
N ASN A 443 -9.14 18.34 -2.95
CA ASN A 443 -10.31 19.02 -2.44
C ASN A 443 -10.95 18.13 -1.38
N VAL A 444 -10.97 18.60 -0.15
CA VAL A 444 -11.41 17.87 1.03
C VAL A 444 -12.71 18.48 1.54
N ASP A 445 -13.79 17.73 1.44
CA ASP A 445 -15.09 18.08 1.98
C ASP A 445 -15.46 17.12 3.10
N ASN A 446 -16.06 17.62 4.20
CA ASN A 446 -16.73 16.82 5.22
C ASN A 446 -18.15 17.36 5.51
N GLU A 447 -18.96 16.63 6.28
CA GLU A 447 -20.35 17.00 6.54
C GLU A 447 -20.46 18.30 7.37
N ALA A 448 -19.46 18.60 8.19
CA ALA A 448 -19.37 19.85 8.97
C ALA A 448 -18.98 21.08 8.12
N GLY A 449 -18.31 20.86 6.97
CA GLY A 449 -17.79 21.93 6.12
C GLY A 449 -16.45 22.48 6.61
N THR A 450 -15.72 21.75 7.45
CA THR A 450 -14.41 22.12 8.04
C THR A 450 -13.24 21.52 7.25
N GLY A 451 -13.52 20.76 6.18
CA GLY A 451 -12.50 20.13 5.34
C GLY A 451 -11.48 21.12 4.76
N ALA A 452 -10.19 20.83 4.87
CA ALA A 452 -9.11 21.68 4.41
C ALA A 452 -8.51 21.19 3.08
N ASP A 453 -8.60 22.01 2.04
CA ASP A 453 -7.97 21.73 0.74
C ASP A 453 -6.44 21.71 0.86
N ARG A 454 -5.78 20.81 0.09
CA ARG A 454 -4.33 20.61 0.15
C ARG A 454 -3.71 20.65 -1.24
N PHE A 455 -2.59 21.37 -1.36
CA PHE A 455 -1.71 21.30 -2.52
C PHE A 455 -0.40 20.66 -2.13
N ASN A 456 0.05 19.64 -2.88
CA ASN A 456 1.18 18.81 -2.50
C ASN A 456 2.19 18.72 -3.64
N VAL A 457 3.48 18.77 -3.29
CA VAL A 457 4.60 18.42 -4.17
C VAL A 457 5.51 17.46 -3.41
N LEU A 458 5.72 16.25 -3.94
CA LEU A 458 6.54 15.21 -3.32
C LEU A 458 7.64 14.74 -4.26
N LEU A 459 8.86 14.64 -3.73
CA LEU A 459 9.98 13.93 -4.34
C LEU A 459 10.24 12.64 -3.57
N GLY A 460 10.09 11.50 -4.25
CA GLY A 460 10.33 10.19 -3.67
C GLY A 460 11.36 9.38 -4.47
N TYR A 461 12.12 8.53 -3.78
CA TYR A 461 13.11 7.66 -4.40
C TYR A 461 13.22 6.32 -3.66
N VAL A 462 13.66 5.28 -4.39
CA VAL A 462 13.98 3.93 -3.85
C VAL A 462 15.37 3.49 -4.35
N PHE A 463 16.08 2.66 -3.58
CA PHE A 463 17.42 2.15 -3.95
C PHE A 463 17.73 0.74 -3.44
#